data_7557d39662a46d2135c1fdb96874e57b
#
_entry.id   7557d39662a46d2135c1fdb96874e57b
#
_cell.length_a   1.000
_cell.length_b   1.000
_cell.length_c   1.000
_cell.angle_alpha   90.00
_cell.angle_beta   90.00
_cell.angle_gamma   90.00
#
_symmetry.space_group_name_H-M   'P 1'
#
loop_
_entity.id
_entity.type
_entity.pdbx_description
1 polymer ?
#
loop_
_entity_poly.entity_id
_entity_poly.type
_entity_poly.pdbx_seq_one_letter_code
_entity_poly.pdbx_strand_id
1 'polypeptide(L)'
;KNQQSHQDTTFCEALLGEMHDVVRVLLPADHNSLLALLPGIYQERGRLACVVVAKREQPCSFTAAQAQQLARDGALLVAAEGEGEPVLLIASGSYQLHAMRRAAVRLSQHAVAWRLIYLQEPGRFRGPRDAWEAPALATPAEHEALFPAAYRRRVLLSHMRPEVARGHLWPLLPD
;
A
#
# COMPACT_ATOMS: atom_id res chain seq x y z
N LYS A 1 -27.49 0.96 -8.24
CA LYS A 1 -26.75 2.24 -8.31
C LYS A 1 -26.14 2.49 -6.96
N ASN A 2 -24.78 2.61 -6.90
CA ASN A 2 -24.12 3.05 -5.69
C ASN A 2 -24.29 4.56 -5.57
N GLN A 3 -24.88 4.99 -4.47
CA GLN A 3 -24.90 6.42 -4.12
C GLN A 3 -23.49 6.83 -3.64
N GLN A 4 -23.18 8.10 -3.77
CA GLN A 4 -21.85 8.65 -3.41
C GLN A 4 -21.48 8.35 -1.95
N SER A 5 -22.46 8.35 -1.04
CA SER A 5 -22.29 8.01 0.38
C SER A 5 -21.83 6.56 0.64
N HIS A 6 -22.05 5.64 -0.31
CA HIS A 6 -21.60 4.24 -0.20
C HIS A 6 -20.18 4.01 -0.75
N GLN A 7 -19.52 5.05 -1.22
CA GLN A 7 -18.17 5.01 -1.77
C GLN A 7 -17.22 5.96 -1.03
N ASP A 8 -17.67 6.50 0.09
CA ASP A 8 -16.88 7.39 0.92
C ASP A 8 -15.73 6.61 1.59
N THR A 9 -14.52 7.10 1.46
CA THR A 9 -13.30 6.53 2.06
C THR A 9 -13.14 6.90 3.52
N THR A 10 -13.95 7.82 4.04
CA THR A 10 -13.84 8.38 5.40
C THR A 10 -13.75 7.30 6.48
N PHE A 11 -14.52 6.22 6.35
CA PHE A 11 -14.47 5.13 7.32
C PHE A 11 -13.09 4.45 7.36
N CYS A 12 -12.54 4.08 6.20
CA CYS A 12 -11.22 3.45 6.10
C CYS A 12 -10.11 4.42 6.53
N GLU A 13 -10.27 5.70 6.22
CA GLU A 13 -9.35 6.76 6.61
C GLU A 13 -9.35 6.99 8.12
N ALA A 14 -10.53 6.96 8.77
CA ALA A 14 -10.65 7.03 10.22
C ALA A 14 -9.96 5.84 10.88
N LEU A 15 -10.18 4.62 10.37
CA LEU A 15 -9.52 3.41 10.87
C LEU A 15 -8.00 3.43 10.65
N LEU A 16 -7.53 3.98 9.54
CA LEU A 16 -6.09 4.19 9.32
C LEU A 16 -5.50 5.16 10.35
N GLY A 17 -6.31 6.06 10.87
CA GLY A 17 -5.99 6.97 11.96
C GLY A 17 -5.82 6.27 13.31
N GLU A 18 -6.33 5.07 13.54
CA GLU A 18 -6.17 4.33 14.78
C GLU A 18 -4.77 3.67 14.89
N MET A 19 -4.42 3.18 16.07
CA MET A 19 -3.14 2.51 16.30
C MET A 19 -3.08 1.20 15.51
N HIS A 20 -1.95 0.94 14.88
CA HIS A 20 -1.80 -0.19 13.95
C HIS A 20 -1.86 -1.56 14.65
N ASP A 21 -1.50 -1.65 15.92
CA ASP A 21 -1.65 -2.85 16.73
C ASP A 21 -3.12 -3.13 17.11
N VAL A 22 -4.02 -2.16 16.95
CA VAL A 22 -5.47 -2.29 17.19
C VAL A 22 -6.25 -2.49 15.90
N VAL A 23 -5.94 -1.72 14.85
CA VAL A 23 -6.69 -1.74 13.59
C VAL A 23 -5.76 -1.85 12.38
N ARG A 24 -6.05 -2.79 11.51
CA ARG A 24 -5.40 -2.96 10.21
C ARG A 24 -6.33 -2.54 9.09
N VAL A 25 -5.86 -1.69 8.17
CA VAL A 25 -6.54 -1.37 6.92
C VAL A 25 -5.78 -2.05 5.79
N LEU A 26 -6.44 -2.97 5.11
CA LEU A 26 -5.85 -3.88 4.13
C LEU A 26 -6.51 -3.66 2.76
N LEU A 27 -5.71 -3.44 1.74
CA LEU A 27 -6.15 -3.19 0.37
C LEU A 27 -5.58 -4.26 -0.57
N PRO A 28 -6.13 -5.49 -0.59
CA PRO A 28 -5.68 -6.52 -1.53
C PRO A 28 -5.92 -6.08 -2.98
N ALA A 29 -4.97 -6.38 -3.87
CA ALA A 29 -5.04 -5.99 -5.27
C ALA A 29 -5.88 -6.95 -6.11
N ASP A 30 -5.91 -8.21 -5.72
CA ASP A 30 -6.51 -9.31 -6.47
C ASP A 30 -6.95 -10.46 -5.57
N HIS A 31 -7.45 -11.51 -6.19
CA HIS A 31 -7.90 -12.72 -5.49
C HIS A 31 -6.78 -13.40 -4.68
N ASN A 32 -5.58 -13.52 -5.25
CA ASN A 32 -4.46 -14.18 -4.58
C ASN A 32 -4.03 -13.43 -3.33
N SER A 33 -3.90 -12.10 -3.43
CA SER A 33 -3.52 -11.26 -2.29
C SER A 33 -4.60 -11.21 -1.20
N LEU A 34 -5.89 -11.29 -1.57
CA LEU A 34 -6.98 -11.43 -0.61
C LEU A 34 -6.91 -12.77 0.13
N LEU A 35 -6.80 -13.89 -0.61
CA LEU A 35 -6.73 -15.23 -0.01
C LEU A 35 -5.53 -15.39 0.92
N ALA A 36 -4.39 -14.78 0.60
CA ALA A 36 -3.21 -14.84 1.45
C ALA A 36 -3.38 -14.09 2.79
N LEU A 37 -4.22 -13.06 2.83
CA LEU A 37 -4.51 -12.29 4.05
C LEU A 37 -5.47 -13.00 5.01
N LEU A 38 -6.47 -13.72 4.49
CA LEU A 38 -7.58 -14.23 5.29
C LEU A 38 -7.13 -15.14 6.46
N PRO A 39 -6.19 -16.10 6.30
CA PRO A 39 -5.76 -16.92 7.42
C PRO A 39 -5.21 -16.11 8.59
N GLY A 40 -4.38 -15.11 8.32
CA GLY A 40 -3.82 -14.23 9.35
C GLY A 40 -4.92 -13.44 10.06
N ILE A 41 -5.87 -12.87 9.31
CA ILE A 41 -6.99 -12.09 9.86
C ILE A 41 -7.86 -12.94 10.79
N TYR A 42 -8.20 -14.16 10.41
CA TYR A 42 -9.07 -15.04 11.21
C TYR A 42 -8.36 -15.69 12.40
N GLN A 43 -7.05 -15.83 12.36
CA GLN A 43 -6.27 -16.38 13.47
C GLN A 43 -5.88 -15.31 14.50
N GLU A 44 -5.80 -14.07 14.08
CA GLU A 44 -5.43 -12.94 14.94
C GLU A 44 -6.60 -12.57 15.89
N ARG A 45 -6.31 -12.41 17.17
CA ARG A 45 -7.30 -12.01 18.17
C ARG A 45 -6.95 -10.65 18.76
N GLY A 46 -7.99 -9.88 19.13
CA GLY A 46 -7.82 -8.57 19.75
C GLY A 46 -7.49 -7.43 18.77
N ARG A 47 -7.54 -7.70 17.43
CA ARG A 47 -7.36 -6.69 16.42
C ARG A 47 -8.54 -6.65 15.45
N LEU A 48 -8.80 -5.47 14.91
CA LEU A 48 -9.77 -5.26 13.85
C LEU A 48 -9.06 -5.27 12.49
N ALA A 49 -9.70 -5.85 11.48
CA ALA A 49 -9.22 -5.79 10.10
C ALA A 49 -10.30 -5.19 9.20
N CYS A 50 -10.01 -4.07 8.57
CA CYS A 50 -10.82 -3.49 7.51
C CYS A 50 -10.21 -3.88 6.16
N VAL A 51 -10.91 -4.73 5.41
CA VAL A 51 -10.46 -5.21 4.09
C VAL A 51 -11.23 -4.48 3.01
N VAL A 52 -10.53 -3.70 2.21
CA VAL A 52 -11.11 -2.91 1.11
C VAL A 52 -10.87 -3.64 -0.21
N VAL A 53 -11.91 -4.18 -0.79
CA VAL A 53 -11.85 -4.96 -2.04
C VAL A 53 -12.53 -4.24 -3.19
N ALA A 54 -12.08 -4.51 -4.41
CA ALA A 54 -12.74 -4.05 -5.61
C ALA A 54 -14.12 -4.73 -5.76
N LYS A 55 -15.14 -3.96 -6.18
CA LYS A 55 -16.49 -4.50 -6.45
C LYS A 55 -16.57 -5.37 -7.70
N ARG A 56 -15.65 -5.19 -8.62
CA ARG A 56 -15.57 -5.96 -9.86
C ARG A 56 -14.37 -6.89 -9.77
N GLU A 57 -14.48 -8.03 -10.39
CA GLU A 57 -13.37 -8.93 -10.57
C GLU A 57 -12.17 -8.20 -11.18
N GLN A 58 -11.00 -8.48 -10.62
CA GLN A 58 -9.74 -7.89 -11.04
C GLN A 58 -8.82 -9.01 -11.53
N PRO A 59 -8.02 -8.75 -12.58
CA PRO A 59 -7.01 -9.71 -13.02
C PRO A 59 -6.03 -10.04 -11.89
N CYS A 60 -5.61 -11.30 -11.80
CA CYS A 60 -4.55 -11.70 -10.88
C CYS A 60 -3.27 -10.96 -11.21
N SER A 61 -2.80 -10.15 -10.27
CA SER A 61 -1.63 -9.30 -10.40
C SER A 61 -0.39 -9.92 -9.75
N PHE A 62 -0.61 -10.85 -8.80
CA PHE A 62 0.43 -11.47 -8.00
C PHE A 62 0.35 -12.99 -8.07
N THR A 63 1.51 -13.64 -8.10
CA THR A 63 1.60 -15.09 -7.86
C THR A 63 1.26 -15.41 -6.41
N ALA A 64 0.99 -16.68 -6.09
CA ALA A 64 0.74 -17.10 -4.71
C ALA A 64 1.91 -16.75 -3.77
N ALA A 65 3.16 -16.91 -4.22
CA ALA A 65 4.34 -16.54 -3.44
C ALA A 65 4.43 -15.04 -3.15
N GLN A 66 4.18 -14.20 -4.15
CA GLN A 66 4.12 -12.74 -3.99
C GLN A 66 2.97 -12.31 -3.08
N ALA A 67 1.82 -12.96 -3.18
CA ALA A 67 0.68 -12.71 -2.32
C ALA A 67 0.98 -13.06 -0.84
N GLN A 68 1.65 -14.17 -0.59
CA GLN A 68 2.12 -14.55 0.75
C GLN A 68 3.16 -13.56 1.29
N GLN A 69 4.06 -13.08 0.44
CA GLN A 69 5.01 -12.03 0.81
C GLN A 69 4.28 -10.74 1.18
N LEU A 70 3.32 -10.29 0.36
CA LEU A 70 2.49 -9.11 0.65
C LEU A 70 1.73 -9.23 1.97
N ALA A 71 1.19 -10.43 2.27
CA ALA A 71 0.46 -10.66 3.52
C ALA A 71 1.37 -10.53 4.76
N ARG A 72 2.66 -10.91 4.65
CA ARG A 72 3.64 -10.77 5.73
C ARG A 72 4.18 -9.35 5.84
N ASP A 73 4.56 -8.76 4.69
CA ASP A 73 5.40 -7.56 4.65
C ASP A 73 4.57 -6.26 4.51
N GLY A 74 3.30 -6.37 4.11
CA GLY A 74 2.37 -5.24 3.92
C GLY A 74 2.63 -4.42 2.65
N ALA A 75 3.78 -4.57 2.02
CA ALA A 75 4.14 -3.96 0.73
C ALA A 75 5.11 -4.83 -0.05
N LEU A 76 5.19 -4.62 -1.38
CA LEU A 76 6.02 -5.41 -2.28
C LEU A 76 6.55 -4.55 -3.42
N LEU A 77 7.84 -4.72 -3.77
CA LEU A 77 8.38 -4.27 -5.04
C LEU A 77 7.80 -5.11 -6.17
N VAL A 78 6.98 -4.48 -7.02
CA VAL A 78 6.30 -5.13 -8.14
C VAL A 78 7.22 -5.27 -9.36
N ALA A 79 7.91 -4.19 -9.70
CA ALA A 79 8.85 -4.11 -10.82
C ALA A 79 9.69 -2.84 -10.72
N ALA A 80 10.81 -2.84 -11.43
CA ALA A 80 11.66 -1.66 -11.61
C ALA A 80 12.32 -1.73 -13.00
N GLU A 81 12.59 -0.57 -13.59
CA GLU A 81 13.26 -0.47 -14.91
C GLU A 81 14.03 0.83 -15.01
N GLY A 82 15.10 0.80 -15.80
CA GLY A 82 15.96 1.96 -16.09
C GLY A 82 17.11 2.14 -15.10
N GLU A 83 18.06 3.00 -15.48
CA GLU A 83 19.24 3.34 -14.68
C GLU A 83 19.13 4.76 -14.12
N GLY A 84 19.84 5.04 -13.02
CA GLY A 84 19.85 6.32 -12.33
C GLY A 84 18.82 6.42 -11.20
N GLU A 85 18.50 7.64 -10.78
CA GLU A 85 17.50 7.88 -9.73
C GLU A 85 16.08 7.64 -10.27
N PRO A 86 15.38 6.59 -9.81
CA PRO A 86 14.06 6.27 -10.32
C PRO A 86 12.97 7.18 -9.75
N VAL A 87 11.88 7.32 -10.51
CA VAL A 87 10.60 7.77 -9.95
C VAL A 87 9.99 6.61 -9.16
N LEU A 88 9.75 6.81 -7.88
CA LEU A 88 9.09 5.82 -7.04
C LEU A 88 7.57 5.94 -7.19
N LEU A 89 6.98 4.93 -7.79
CA LEU A 89 5.54 4.80 -7.99
C LEU A 89 4.97 3.92 -6.86
N ILE A 90 4.06 4.44 -6.06
CA ILE A 90 3.44 3.74 -4.94
C ILE A 90 1.95 3.59 -5.25
N ALA A 91 1.46 2.36 -5.35
CA ALA A 91 0.06 2.07 -5.61
C ALA A 91 -0.58 1.41 -4.38
N SER A 92 -1.72 1.94 -3.92
CA SER A 92 -2.51 1.34 -2.86
C SER A 92 -3.95 1.16 -3.33
N GLY A 93 -4.34 -0.08 -3.58
CA GLY A 93 -5.61 -0.49 -4.17
C GLY A 93 -5.46 -1.07 -5.58
N SER A 94 -6.42 -1.91 -5.97
CA SER A 94 -6.40 -2.69 -7.21
C SER A 94 -6.35 -1.81 -8.47
N TYR A 95 -7.28 -0.88 -8.59
CA TYR A 95 -7.34 0.03 -9.75
C TYR A 95 -6.10 0.93 -9.85
N GLN A 96 -5.57 1.33 -8.70
CA GLN A 96 -4.36 2.14 -8.57
C GLN A 96 -3.13 1.38 -9.08
N LEU A 97 -3.01 0.09 -8.76
CA LEU A 97 -1.94 -0.75 -9.28
C LEU A 97 -1.97 -0.82 -10.82
N HIS A 98 -3.14 -1.04 -11.41
CA HIS A 98 -3.28 -1.08 -12.86
C HIS A 98 -2.97 0.28 -13.52
N ALA A 99 -3.37 1.38 -12.88
CA ALA A 99 -3.05 2.72 -13.39
C ALA A 99 -1.55 3.01 -13.32
N MET A 100 -0.89 2.64 -12.21
CA MET A 100 0.56 2.82 -12.05
C MET A 100 1.38 1.93 -13.00
N ARG A 101 0.93 0.71 -13.30
CA ARG A 101 1.56 -0.14 -14.34
C ARG A 101 1.54 0.55 -15.71
N ARG A 102 0.42 1.17 -16.07
CA ARG A 102 0.34 1.94 -17.33
C ARG A 102 1.24 3.18 -17.31
N ALA A 103 1.34 3.85 -16.17
CA ALA A 103 2.26 4.98 -16.02
C ALA A 103 3.72 4.53 -16.13
N ALA A 104 4.09 3.41 -15.52
CA ALA A 104 5.43 2.82 -15.61
C ALA A 104 5.84 2.54 -17.08
N VAL A 105 4.95 1.93 -17.87
CA VAL A 105 5.20 1.70 -19.31
C VAL A 105 5.47 3.02 -20.05
N ARG A 106 4.75 4.09 -19.73
CA ARG A 106 5.00 5.41 -20.33
C ARG A 106 6.34 5.99 -19.90
N LEU A 107 6.74 5.82 -18.66
CA LEU A 107 8.06 6.27 -18.19
C LEU A 107 9.17 5.53 -18.95
N SER A 108 9.05 4.21 -19.16
CA SER A 108 9.98 3.43 -19.98
C SER A 108 10.08 3.98 -21.41
N GLN A 109 8.96 4.34 -22.04
CA GLN A 109 8.95 4.94 -23.40
C GLN A 109 9.70 6.27 -23.46
N HIS A 110 9.83 6.98 -22.34
CA HIS A 110 10.58 8.23 -22.21
C HIS A 110 11.97 8.04 -21.57
N ALA A 111 12.46 6.81 -21.47
CA ALA A 111 13.74 6.48 -20.84
C ALA A 111 13.89 7.03 -19.41
N VAL A 112 12.78 7.15 -18.66
CA VAL A 112 12.78 7.57 -17.27
C VAL A 112 12.81 6.32 -16.39
N ALA A 113 13.82 6.20 -15.51
CA ALA A 113 13.90 5.13 -14.54
C ALA A 113 12.73 5.19 -13.55
N TRP A 114 12.19 4.04 -13.20
CA TRP A 114 11.09 3.94 -12.26
C TRP A 114 11.15 2.68 -11.40
N ARG A 115 10.48 2.74 -10.26
CA ARG A 115 10.31 1.63 -9.33
C ARG A 115 8.86 1.61 -8.85
N LEU A 116 8.15 0.49 -9.00
CA LEU A 116 6.75 0.36 -8.62
C LEU A 116 6.62 -0.50 -7.36
N ILE A 117 6.08 0.10 -6.30
CA ILE A 117 5.74 -0.56 -5.05
C ILE A 117 4.23 -0.71 -4.95
N TYR A 118 3.75 -1.88 -4.56
CA TYR A 118 2.38 -2.07 -4.12
C TYR A 118 2.32 -2.00 -2.60
N LEU A 119 1.49 -1.09 -2.08
CA LEU A 119 1.28 -0.84 -0.66
C LEU A 119 -0.08 -1.41 -0.25
N GLN A 120 -0.09 -2.64 0.28
CA GLN A 120 -1.28 -3.37 0.68
C GLN A 120 -1.79 -2.95 2.06
N GLU A 121 -0.88 -2.64 2.97
CA GLU A 121 -1.17 -2.29 4.37
C GLU A 121 -0.54 -0.94 4.73
N PRO A 122 -1.17 0.18 4.36
CA PRO A 122 -0.60 1.52 4.54
C PRO A 122 -0.26 1.84 5.99
N GLY A 123 -1.11 1.43 6.93
CA GLY A 123 -0.93 1.70 8.36
C GLY A 123 0.38 1.17 8.94
N ARG A 124 0.93 0.10 8.35
CA ARG A 124 2.21 -0.47 8.77
C ARG A 124 3.42 0.46 8.48
N PHE A 125 3.29 1.37 7.53
CA PHE A 125 4.38 2.22 7.03
C PHE A 125 4.27 3.68 7.48
N ARG A 126 3.45 3.95 8.48
CA ARG A 126 3.34 5.28 9.09
C ARG A 126 4.41 5.51 10.16
N GLY A 127 4.55 6.73 10.62
CA GLY A 127 5.34 7.02 11.82
C GLY A 127 4.62 6.50 13.08
N PRO A 128 5.34 5.91 14.05
CA PRO A 128 4.75 5.46 15.30
C PRO A 128 4.21 6.65 16.11
N ARG A 129 3.06 6.47 16.76
CA ARG A 129 2.51 7.45 17.70
C ARG A 129 3.19 7.39 19.06
N ASP A 130 3.58 6.19 19.46
CA ASP A 130 4.26 5.94 20.72
C ASP A 130 5.15 4.68 20.64
N ALA A 131 5.80 4.37 21.76
CA ALA A 131 6.69 3.22 21.88
C ALA A 131 5.95 1.86 21.84
N TRP A 132 4.66 1.82 22.14
CA TRP A 132 3.86 0.59 22.16
C TRP A 132 3.44 0.20 20.75
N GLU A 133 3.14 1.18 19.89
CA GLU A 133 2.80 0.93 18.50
C GLU A 133 4.02 0.55 17.65
N ALA A 134 5.20 1.08 17.97
CA ALA A 134 6.40 0.92 17.15
C ALA A 134 6.72 -0.54 16.74
N PRO A 135 6.58 -1.58 17.60
CA PRO A 135 6.83 -2.96 17.19
C PRO A 135 5.86 -3.53 16.16
N ALA A 136 4.66 -2.93 15.99
CA ALA A 136 3.66 -3.36 15.00
C ALA A 136 3.86 -2.73 13.63
N LEU A 137 4.77 -1.76 13.51
CA LEU A 137 5.07 -1.03 12.27
C LEU A 137 6.28 -1.62 11.54
N ALA A 138 6.45 -1.19 10.29
CA ALA A 138 7.63 -1.53 9.52
C ALA A 138 8.89 -0.91 10.16
N THR A 139 9.94 -1.69 10.23
CA THR A 139 11.23 -1.25 10.74
C THR A 139 11.89 -0.24 9.81
N PRO A 140 12.84 0.57 10.28
CA PRO A 140 13.62 1.47 9.42
C PRO A 140 14.30 0.75 8.24
N ALA A 141 14.75 -0.50 8.43
CA ALA A 141 15.36 -1.29 7.37
C ALA A 141 14.34 -1.72 6.30
N GLU A 142 13.11 -2.11 6.70
CA GLU A 142 12.01 -2.41 5.76
C GLU A 142 11.59 -1.16 5.00
N HIS A 143 11.53 0.00 5.66
CA HIS A 143 11.28 1.28 5.01
C HIS A 143 12.33 1.59 3.97
N GLU A 144 13.63 1.54 4.32
CA GLU A 144 14.71 1.85 3.41
C GLU A 144 14.79 0.88 2.22
N ALA A 145 14.49 -0.39 2.43
CA ALA A 145 14.49 -1.39 1.36
C ALA A 145 13.43 -1.13 0.28
N LEU A 146 12.23 -0.66 0.69
CA LEU A 146 11.11 -0.41 -0.22
C LEU A 146 11.04 1.06 -0.68
N PHE A 147 11.33 1.99 0.22
CA PHE A 147 11.17 3.44 0.03
C PHE A 147 12.48 4.18 0.33
N PRO A 148 13.58 3.89 -0.39
CA PRO A 148 14.88 4.46 -0.11
C PRO A 148 14.83 5.99 0.00
N ALA A 149 15.44 6.56 1.05
CA ALA A 149 15.43 8.00 1.28
C ALA A 149 16.10 8.79 0.12
N ALA A 150 17.00 8.15 -0.61
CA ALA A 150 17.65 8.73 -1.79
C ALA A 150 16.67 8.99 -2.95
N TYR A 151 15.53 8.28 -3.01
CA TYR A 151 14.55 8.44 -4.09
C TYR A 151 13.57 9.56 -3.77
N ARG A 152 13.89 10.76 -4.18
CA ARG A 152 13.12 11.98 -3.86
C ARG A 152 11.85 12.14 -4.66
N ARG A 153 11.81 11.60 -5.91
CA ARG A 153 10.62 11.69 -6.75
C ARG A 153 9.66 10.55 -6.44
N ARG A 154 8.60 10.85 -5.70
CA ARG A 154 7.62 9.85 -5.27
C ARG A 154 6.21 10.24 -5.67
N VAL A 155 5.43 9.26 -6.14
CA VAL A 155 4.03 9.42 -6.52
C VAL A 155 3.23 8.34 -5.81
N LEU A 156 2.35 8.73 -4.90
CA LEU A 156 1.37 7.83 -4.29
C LEU A 156 0.03 7.96 -5.01
N LEU A 157 -0.51 6.84 -5.48
CA LEU A 157 -1.86 6.74 -6.01
C LEU A 157 -2.69 5.83 -5.09
N SER A 158 -3.69 6.40 -4.45
CA SER A 158 -4.61 5.71 -3.55
C SER A 158 -6.02 6.28 -3.67
N HIS A 159 -6.98 5.69 -2.98
CA HIS A 159 -8.32 6.27 -2.79
C HIS A 159 -8.39 7.27 -1.63
N MET A 160 -7.35 7.34 -0.81
CA MET A 160 -7.30 8.24 0.33
C MET A 160 -7.26 9.70 -0.13
N ARG A 161 -7.88 10.57 0.65
CA ARG A 161 -7.73 12.02 0.45
C ARG A 161 -6.26 12.42 0.65
N PRO A 162 -5.72 13.35 -0.15
CA PRO A 162 -4.31 13.75 -0.08
C PRO A 162 -3.88 14.19 1.32
N GLU A 163 -4.74 14.89 2.05
CA GLU A 163 -4.49 15.40 3.40
C GLU A 163 -4.29 14.23 4.39
N VAL A 164 -5.14 13.20 4.27
CA VAL A 164 -5.05 11.99 5.10
C VAL A 164 -3.79 11.19 4.77
N ALA A 165 -3.53 11.01 3.48
CA ALA A 165 -2.32 10.32 3.02
C ALA A 165 -1.05 11.02 3.53
N ARG A 166 -0.96 12.34 3.41
CA ARG A 166 0.18 13.12 3.94
C ARG A 166 0.29 13.04 5.46
N GLY A 167 -0.82 13.13 6.17
CA GLY A 167 -0.84 13.07 7.64
C GLY A 167 -0.40 11.72 8.21
N HIS A 168 -0.75 10.61 7.58
CA HIS A 168 -0.44 9.27 8.08
C HIS A 168 0.82 8.67 7.44
N LEU A 169 1.06 8.93 6.15
CA LEU A 169 2.12 8.31 5.38
C LEU A 169 3.29 9.27 5.09
N TRP A 170 3.47 10.29 5.92
CA TRP A 170 4.58 11.24 5.78
C TRP A 170 5.97 10.57 5.66
N PRO A 171 6.26 9.40 6.29
CA PRO A 171 7.57 8.76 6.08
C PRO A 171 7.77 8.28 4.63
N LEU A 172 6.67 8.04 3.89
CA LEU A 172 6.71 7.62 2.49
C LEU A 172 6.70 8.81 1.51
N LEU A 173 6.31 9.97 1.95
CA LEU A 173 6.04 11.15 1.12
C LEU A 173 6.90 12.32 1.62
N PRO A 174 8.21 12.37 1.29
CA PRO A 174 9.04 13.49 1.65
C PRO A 174 8.50 14.79 1.03
N ASP A 175 8.73 15.92 1.72
CA ASP A 175 8.35 17.27 1.28
C ASP A 175 8.95 17.67 -0.08
#